data_6f70b265cc5e8b9ffe7ef665eb715685
#
_entry.id   6f70b265cc5e8b9ffe7ef665eb715685
#
_cell.length_a   1.000
_cell.length_b   1.000
_cell.length_c   1.000
_cell.angle_alpha   90.00
_cell.angle_beta   90.00
_cell.angle_gamma   90.00
#
_symmetry.space_group_name_H-M   'P 1'
#
loop_
_entity.id
_entity.type
_entity.pdbx_description
1 polymer ?
#
loop_
_entity_poly.entity_id
_entity_poly.type
_entity_poly.pdbx_seq_one_letter_code
_entity_poly.pdbx_strand_id
1 'polypeptide(L)'
;PPNCTAADFSGVAAGVSASSSAYLFTHPEVNMFFTDLHGDPQENIQSDVSAYLDANPQVKAELTSIRQPLVDLKNRCGIITTPDAP
;
A
#
# COMPACT_ATOMS: atom_id res chain seq x y z
N PRO A 1 -7.89 -2.93 22.85
CA PRO A 1 -9.05 -2.44 22.13
C PRO A 1 -9.68 -3.54 21.29
N PRO A 2 -11.00 -3.53 21.13
CA PRO A 2 -11.65 -4.55 20.33
C PRO A 2 -11.24 -4.45 18.86
N ASN A 3 -11.25 -5.59 18.18
CA ASN A 3 -10.96 -5.67 16.75
C ASN A 3 -9.52 -5.29 16.40
N CYS A 4 -8.60 -5.59 17.31
CA CYS A 4 -7.17 -5.32 17.08
C CYS A 4 -6.34 -6.61 17.16
N THR A 5 -6.94 -7.75 16.84
CA THR A 5 -6.22 -9.03 16.83
C THR A 5 -5.48 -9.21 15.49
N ALA A 6 -4.60 -10.20 15.45
CA ALA A 6 -3.92 -10.57 14.22
C ALA A 6 -4.90 -10.95 13.12
N ALA A 7 -6.01 -11.59 13.48
CA ALA A 7 -7.04 -11.94 12.51
C ALA A 7 -7.69 -10.69 11.91
N ASP A 8 -7.96 -9.69 12.74
CA ASP A 8 -8.51 -8.42 12.25
C ASP A 8 -7.54 -7.72 11.31
N PHE A 9 -6.28 -7.67 11.67
CA PHE A 9 -5.25 -7.07 10.83
C PHE A 9 -5.16 -7.78 9.47
N SER A 10 -5.15 -9.11 9.50
CA SER A 10 -5.07 -9.91 8.27
C SER A 10 -6.29 -9.68 7.38
N GLY A 11 -7.47 -9.56 7.97
CA GLY A 11 -8.69 -9.30 7.20
C GLY A 11 -8.67 -7.95 6.52
N VAL A 12 -8.22 -6.91 7.22
CA VAL A 12 -8.10 -5.57 6.63
C VAL A 12 -7.03 -5.57 5.54
N ALA A 13 -5.90 -6.21 5.78
CA ALA A 13 -4.82 -6.31 4.79
C ALA A 13 -5.31 -7.05 3.52
N ALA A 14 -6.11 -8.09 3.68
CA ALA A 14 -6.69 -8.81 2.56
C ALA A 14 -7.61 -7.91 1.73
N GLY A 15 -8.43 -7.09 2.41
CA GLY A 15 -9.30 -6.12 1.73
C GLY A 15 -8.50 -5.09 0.95
N VAL A 16 -7.43 -4.56 1.53
CA VAL A 16 -6.55 -3.62 0.86
C VAL A 16 -5.90 -4.27 -0.36
N SER A 17 -5.45 -5.52 -0.23
CA SER A 17 -4.85 -6.25 -1.34
C SER A 17 -5.83 -6.47 -2.48
N ALA A 18 -7.09 -6.83 -2.16
CA ALA A 18 -8.12 -7.02 -3.17
C ALA A 18 -8.42 -5.70 -3.91
N SER A 19 -8.53 -4.60 -3.17
CA SER A 19 -8.78 -3.28 -3.76
C SER A 19 -7.60 -2.84 -4.64
N SER A 20 -6.37 -3.10 -4.19
CA SER A 20 -5.17 -2.79 -4.96
C SER A 20 -5.13 -3.59 -6.24
N SER A 21 -5.49 -4.86 -6.19
CA SER A 21 -5.53 -5.71 -7.38
C SER A 21 -6.50 -5.17 -8.42
N ALA A 22 -7.72 -4.83 -7.98
CA ALA A 22 -8.74 -4.26 -8.88
C ALA A 22 -8.26 -2.95 -9.50
N TYR A 23 -7.65 -2.09 -8.70
CA TYR A 23 -7.11 -0.82 -9.19
C TYR A 23 -6.04 -1.04 -10.26
N LEU A 24 -5.09 -1.92 -9.99
CA LEU A 24 -3.97 -2.18 -10.90
C LEU A 24 -4.46 -2.81 -12.22
N PHE A 25 -5.45 -3.70 -12.17
CA PHE A 25 -6.01 -4.27 -13.38
C PHE A 25 -6.71 -3.23 -14.25
N THR A 26 -7.25 -2.17 -13.66
CA THR A 26 -7.91 -1.10 -14.41
C THR A 26 -6.97 0.06 -14.74
N HIS A 27 -5.73 -0.01 -14.28
CA HIS A 27 -4.71 1.02 -14.55
C HIS A 27 -3.43 0.34 -15.02
N PRO A 28 -3.40 -0.11 -16.29
CA PRO A 28 -2.27 -0.94 -16.79
C PRO A 28 -0.90 -0.28 -16.64
N GLU A 29 -0.82 1.03 -16.79
CA GLU A 29 0.46 1.74 -16.67
C GLU A 29 1.00 1.67 -15.25
N VAL A 30 0.12 1.82 -14.26
CA VAL A 30 0.49 1.74 -12.85
C VAL A 30 0.88 0.29 -12.53
N ASN A 31 0.10 -0.66 -13.01
CA ASN A 31 0.39 -2.08 -12.84
C ASN A 31 1.77 -2.43 -13.37
N MET A 32 2.11 -1.94 -14.55
CA MET A 32 3.41 -2.21 -15.17
C MET A 32 4.54 -1.61 -14.35
N PHE A 33 4.35 -0.39 -13.84
CA PHE A 33 5.38 0.23 -12.99
C PHE A 33 5.70 -0.65 -11.77
N PHE A 34 4.68 -1.10 -11.05
CA PHE A 34 4.90 -1.92 -9.86
C PHE A 34 5.43 -3.32 -10.21
N THR A 35 5.02 -3.86 -11.34
CA THR A 35 5.55 -5.14 -11.82
C THR A 35 7.05 -5.04 -12.09
N ASP A 36 7.48 -3.95 -12.71
CA ASP A 36 8.88 -3.75 -13.05
C ASP A 36 9.79 -3.57 -11.83
N LEU A 37 9.22 -3.21 -10.68
CA LEU A 37 9.98 -3.08 -9.44
C LEU A 37 10.60 -4.41 -9.00
N HIS A 38 10.09 -5.54 -9.46
CA HIS A 38 10.65 -6.85 -9.10
C HIS A 38 12.12 -7.00 -9.52
N GLY A 39 12.55 -6.23 -10.52
CA GLY A 39 13.93 -6.27 -10.99
C GLY A 39 14.86 -5.25 -10.31
N ASP A 40 14.31 -4.39 -9.46
CA ASP A 40 15.09 -3.34 -8.83
C ASP A 40 15.76 -3.83 -7.56
N PRO A 41 16.95 -3.30 -7.21
CA PRO A 41 17.51 -3.51 -5.89
C PRO A 41 16.55 -3.04 -4.81
N GLN A 42 16.42 -3.81 -3.74
CA GLN A 42 15.44 -3.53 -2.69
C GLN A 42 15.66 -2.15 -2.07
N GLU A 43 16.89 -1.70 -1.94
CA GLU A 43 17.20 -0.39 -1.37
C GLU A 43 16.68 0.77 -2.21
N ASN A 44 16.37 0.53 -3.50
CA ASN A 44 15.89 1.58 -4.40
C ASN A 44 14.37 1.60 -4.54
N ILE A 45 13.68 0.54 -4.13
CA ILE A 45 12.24 0.40 -4.37
C ILE A 45 11.44 1.54 -3.74
N GLN A 46 11.70 1.86 -2.48
CA GLN A 46 10.95 2.91 -1.79
C GLN A 46 11.17 4.27 -2.44
N SER A 47 12.40 4.56 -2.80
CA SER A 47 12.76 5.81 -3.46
C SER A 47 12.09 5.92 -4.83
N ASP A 48 12.10 4.83 -5.60
CA ASP A 48 11.50 4.80 -6.94
C ASP A 48 9.97 4.95 -6.86
N VAL A 49 9.33 4.30 -5.89
CA VAL A 49 7.89 4.43 -5.68
C VAL A 49 7.53 5.87 -5.30
N SER A 50 8.29 6.46 -4.38
CA SER A 50 8.06 7.85 -3.97
C SER A 50 8.16 8.81 -5.15
N ALA A 51 9.19 8.65 -5.97
CA ALA A 51 9.40 9.50 -7.13
C ALA A 51 8.25 9.35 -8.14
N TYR A 52 7.82 8.11 -8.38
CA TYR A 52 6.73 7.84 -9.31
C TYR A 52 5.42 8.48 -8.82
N LEU A 53 5.10 8.33 -7.55
CA LEU A 53 3.87 8.87 -6.99
C LEU A 53 3.90 10.39 -6.95
N ASP A 54 5.04 11.00 -6.67
CA ASP A 54 5.17 12.45 -6.71
C ASP A 54 4.98 13.00 -8.12
N ALA A 55 5.40 12.24 -9.14
CA ALA A 55 5.20 12.61 -10.53
C ALA A 55 3.77 12.32 -11.02
N ASN A 56 3.00 11.52 -10.27
CA ASN A 56 1.65 11.10 -10.64
C ASN A 56 0.69 11.32 -9.46
N PRO A 57 0.37 12.58 -9.11
CA PRO A 57 -0.38 12.88 -7.89
C PRO A 57 -1.78 12.26 -7.85
N GLN A 58 -2.41 12.05 -8.99
CA GLN A 58 -3.72 11.37 -9.02
C GLN A 58 -3.59 9.91 -8.58
N VAL A 59 -2.58 9.22 -9.09
CA VAL A 59 -2.31 7.83 -8.70
C VAL A 59 -1.98 7.77 -7.21
N LYS A 60 -1.16 8.69 -6.72
CA LYS A 60 -0.81 8.78 -5.30
C LYS A 60 -2.05 8.90 -4.44
N ALA A 61 -2.97 9.80 -4.80
CA ALA A 61 -4.20 10.00 -4.05
C ALA A 61 -5.08 8.75 -4.05
N GLU A 62 -5.18 8.09 -5.18
CA GLU A 62 -6.01 6.89 -5.31
C GLU A 62 -5.45 5.72 -4.50
N LEU A 63 -4.14 5.50 -4.56
CA LEU A 63 -3.50 4.44 -3.79
C LEU A 63 -3.53 4.72 -2.29
N THR A 64 -3.36 5.97 -1.89
CA THR A 64 -3.48 6.37 -0.49
C THR A 64 -4.88 6.06 0.04
N SER A 65 -5.91 6.36 -0.76
CA SER A 65 -7.29 6.07 -0.40
C SER A 65 -7.53 4.56 -0.24
N ILE A 66 -6.96 3.75 -1.13
CA ILE A 66 -7.08 2.29 -1.04
C ILE A 66 -6.46 1.75 0.24
N ARG A 67 -5.34 2.31 0.67
CA ARG A 67 -4.62 1.88 1.87
C ARG A 67 -5.19 2.42 3.16
N GLN A 68 -6.13 3.36 3.10
CA GLN A 68 -6.64 4.06 4.27
C GLN A 68 -7.19 3.12 5.36
N PRO A 69 -7.95 2.05 5.03
CA PRO A 69 -8.44 1.14 6.08
C PRO A 69 -7.33 0.53 6.92
N LEU A 70 -6.19 0.23 6.31
CA LEU A 70 -5.06 -0.34 7.04
C LEU A 70 -4.39 0.71 7.93
N VAL A 71 -4.24 1.93 7.44
CA VAL A 71 -3.70 3.05 8.21
C VAL A 71 -4.61 3.33 9.41
N ASP A 72 -5.92 3.36 9.20
CA ASP A 72 -6.89 3.59 10.25
C ASP A 72 -6.82 2.51 11.32
N LEU A 73 -6.67 1.26 10.93
CA LEU A 73 -6.54 0.16 11.86
C LEU A 73 -5.28 0.33 12.72
N LYS A 74 -4.15 0.64 12.09
CA LYS A 74 -2.90 0.84 12.82
C LYS A 74 -3.03 1.97 13.84
N ASN A 75 -3.66 3.06 13.44
CA ASN A 75 -3.85 4.21 14.34
C ASN A 75 -4.80 3.87 15.49
N ARG A 76 -5.92 3.20 15.18
CA ARG A 76 -6.91 2.84 16.20
C ARG A 76 -6.35 1.86 17.22
N CYS A 77 -5.53 0.92 16.77
CA CYS A 77 -4.99 -0.14 17.61
C CYS A 77 -3.66 0.22 18.27
N GLY A 78 -3.11 1.39 17.95
CA GLY A 78 -1.84 1.82 18.52
C GLY A 78 -0.65 1.01 18.02
N ILE A 79 -0.77 0.39 16.84
CA ILE A 79 0.32 -0.38 16.27
C ILE A 79 1.38 0.58 15.75
N ILE A 80 2.60 0.44 16.27
CA ILE A 80 3.73 1.24 15.84
C ILE A 80 4.48 0.45 14.79
N THR A 81 4.58 1.04 13.58
CA THR A 81 5.41 0.47 12.53
C THR A 81 6.56 1.42 12.27
N THR A 82 7.77 0.87 12.12
CA THR A 82 8.89 1.67 11.68
C THR A 82 8.71 1.96 10.19
N PRO A 83 9.38 2.99 9.66
CA PRO A 83 9.29 3.29 8.23
C PRO A 83 9.68 2.11 7.34
N ASP A 84 10.49 1.21 7.85
CA ASP A 84 10.98 0.03 7.12
C ASP A 84 10.09 -1.18 7.33
N ALA A 85 9.16 -1.12 8.25
CA ALA A 85 8.28 -2.25 8.53
C ALA A 85 7.19 -2.32 7.47
N PRO A 86 6.94 -3.49 6.94
CA PRO A 86 5.86 -3.67 5.98
C PRO A 86 4.50 -3.35 6.58
#